data_d9b9d827ac900fe27d1c9880679f313e
#
_entry.id   d9b9d827ac900fe27d1c9880679f313e
#
_cell.length_a   1.000
_cell.length_b   1.000
_cell.length_c   1.000
_cell.angle_alpha   90.00
_cell.angle_beta   90.00
_cell.angle_gamma   90.00
#
_symmetry.space_group_name_H-M   'P 1'
#
loop_
_entity.id
_entity.type
_entity.pdbx_description
1 polymer ?
#
loop_
_entity_poly.entity_id
_entity_poly.type
_entity_poly.pdbx_seq_one_letter_code
_entity_poly.pdbx_strand_id
1 'polypeptide(L)'
;MFVCNRTGLQSSGSNAMRPNRRQTTIFSVVALAFALLVWASVEVRAQATAPAVPAIDLATAPAVLVMIGDRGCPYCARFEREVAPGYQASEDGYLAPLVRRDRHDADVAFIPRVVYSPTFIMLVRGREVGRIVGYAGVDLFWMQVAGLMSDVRLALGRGDLTAPKRL
;
A
#
# COMPACT_ATOMS: atom_id res chain seq x y z
N MET A 1 79.37 45.00 5.36
CA MET A 1 79.01 46.21 4.66
C MET A 1 77.55 46.18 4.32
N PHE A 2 76.78 46.87 5.11
CA PHE A 2 75.70 47.81 4.85
C PHE A 2 74.89 47.48 3.58
N VAL A 3 73.56 47.41 3.60
CA VAL A 3 72.58 48.47 3.85
C VAL A 3 71.17 47.89 4.18
N CYS A 4 70.61 48.49 5.21
CA CYS A 4 69.21 48.44 5.61
C CYS A 4 68.31 49.09 4.56
N ASN A 5 67.18 48.53 4.16
CA ASN A 5 66.11 49.35 3.59
C ASN A 5 64.73 48.90 4.16
N ARG A 6 64.14 49.83 4.82
CA ARG A 6 62.88 49.87 5.49
C ARG A 6 61.88 50.49 4.52
N THR A 7 60.88 49.76 4.09
CA THR A 7 59.69 50.39 3.47
C THR A 7 58.39 49.61 3.89
N GLY A 8 57.63 50.21 4.72
CA GLY A 8 56.31 50.74 4.50
C GLY A 8 55.21 49.69 4.57
N LEU A 9 54.73 49.35 5.78
CA LEU A 9 53.38 48.73 5.93
C LEU A 9 52.28 49.77 5.59
N GLN A 10 51.61 49.62 4.47
CA GLN A 10 50.30 50.24 4.24
C GLN A 10 49.22 49.33 4.78
N SER A 11 48.59 49.72 5.85
CA SER A 11 47.39 49.14 6.37
C SER A 11 46.20 49.50 5.46
N SER A 12 45.76 48.57 4.64
CA SER A 12 44.49 48.67 3.91
C SER A 12 43.37 48.44 4.89
N GLY A 13 42.71 49.52 5.29
CA GLY A 13 41.52 49.49 6.11
C GLY A 13 40.35 48.89 5.33
N SER A 14 40.04 47.65 5.58
CA SER A 14 38.79 47.02 5.14
C SER A 14 37.64 47.62 5.92
N ASN A 15 36.92 48.55 5.29
CA ASN A 15 35.59 49.01 5.76
C ASN A 15 34.61 47.83 5.71
N ALA A 16 34.57 47.06 6.77
CA ALA A 16 33.50 46.07 6.98
C ALA A 16 32.20 46.85 7.28
N MET A 17 31.37 46.99 6.25
CA MET A 17 30.04 47.58 6.34
C MET A 17 29.22 46.73 7.31
N ARG A 18 29.06 47.21 8.56
CA ARG A 18 28.24 46.53 9.58
C ARG A 18 26.78 46.57 9.15
N PRO A 19 26.12 45.44 8.93
CA PRO A 19 24.70 45.45 8.57
C PRO A 19 23.89 46.05 9.70
N ASN A 20 22.99 46.98 9.33
CA ASN A 20 22.12 47.68 10.27
C ASN A 20 21.20 46.67 10.95
N ARG A 21 21.14 46.67 12.28
CA ARG A 21 20.33 45.70 13.12
C ARG A 21 18.87 45.53 12.67
N ARG A 22 18.30 46.59 12.07
CA ARG A 22 16.93 46.54 11.53
C ARG A 22 16.82 45.79 10.21
N GLN A 23 17.86 45.75 9.38
CA GLN A 23 17.87 44.99 8.13
C GLN A 23 18.05 43.50 8.37
N THR A 24 18.85 43.08 9.35
CA THR A 24 19.06 41.67 9.70
C THR A 24 17.80 41.03 10.24
N THR A 25 16.96 41.74 11.02
CA THR A 25 15.68 41.20 11.55
C THR A 25 14.66 41.01 10.46
N ILE A 26 14.55 41.92 9.48
CA ILE A 26 13.58 41.80 8.37
C ILE A 26 13.95 40.60 7.47
N PHE A 27 15.22 40.41 7.13
CA PHE A 27 15.66 39.26 6.32
C PHE A 27 15.41 37.92 7.03
N SER A 28 15.61 37.84 8.35
CA SER A 28 15.34 36.62 9.13
C SER A 28 13.86 36.28 9.18
N VAL A 29 12.97 37.26 9.34
CA VAL A 29 11.52 37.03 9.37
C VAL A 29 10.99 36.60 8.01
N VAL A 30 11.45 37.21 6.92
CA VAL A 30 11.07 36.86 5.56
C VAL A 30 11.55 35.45 5.20
N ALA A 31 12.77 35.08 5.57
CA ALA A 31 13.32 33.75 5.33
C ALA A 31 12.55 32.65 6.09
N LEU A 32 12.15 32.92 7.35
CA LEU A 32 11.32 31.99 8.15
C LEU A 32 9.92 31.83 7.56
N ALA A 33 9.29 32.92 7.12
CA ALA A 33 7.97 32.88 6.48
C ALA A 33 8.01 32.11 5.16
N PHE A 34 9.07 32.27 4.37
CA PHE A 34 9.24 31.53 3.11
C PHE A 34 9.50 30.03 3.35
N ALA A 35 10.27 29.68 4.37
CA ALA A 35 10.49 28.29 4.76
C ALA A 35 9.20 27.60 5.22
N LEU A 36 8.36 28.28 5.98
CA LEU A 36 7.06 27.76 6.42
C LEU A 36 6.06 27.56 5.26
N LEU A 37 6.06 28.49 4.28
CA LEU A 37 5.23 28.36 3.08
C LEU A 37 5.67 27.21 2.17
N VAL A 38 6.96 26.99 2.04
CA VAL A 38 7.51 25.85 1.26
C VAL A 38 7.22 24.54 1.97
N TRP A 39 7.30 24.50 3.30
CA TRP A 39 6.99 23.29 4.08
C TRP A 39 5.49 22.91 3.97
N ALA A 40 4.59 23.87 4.09
CA ALA A 40 3.15 23.65 3.93
C ALA A 40 2.76 23.17 2.53
N SER A 41 3.48 23.59 1.49
CA SER A 41 3.22 23.13 0.10
C SER A 41 3.73 21.71 -0.19
N VAL A 42 4.69 21.19 0.57
CA VAL A 42 5.18 19.81 0.42
C VAL A 42 4.21 18.79 1.02
N GLU A 43 3.58 19.10 2.14
CA GLU A 43 2.61 18.19 2.76
C GLU A 43 1.32 18.03 1.94
N VAL A 44 0.84 19.09 1.29
CA VAL A 44 -0.36 19.02 0.43
C VAL A 44 -0.13 18.16 -0.83
N ARG A 45 1.10 18.08 -1.34
CA ARG A 45 1.42 17.24 -2.50
C ARG A 45 1.59 15.75 -2.17
N ALA A 46 1.90 15.40 -0.93
CA ALA A 46 2.05 14.00 -0.51
C ALA A 46 0.70 13.25 -0.38
N GLN A 47 -0.42 13.97 -0.30
CA GLN A 47 -1.78 13.38 -0.26
C GLN A 47 -2.45 13.29 -1.63
N ALA A 48 -1.85 13.87 -2.67
CA ALA A 48 -2.38 13.79 -4.02
C ALA A 48 -1.78 12.59 -4.75
N THR A 49 -2.60 11.59 -4.95
CA THR A 49 -2.43 10.58 -5.99
C THR A 49 -1.63 9.33 -5.62
N ALA A 50 -2.10 8.57 -4.63
CA ALA A 50 -2.12 7.13 -4.85
C ALA A 50 -3.22 6.89 -5.91
N PRO A 51 -2.93 6.24 -7.06
CA PRO A 51 -3.99 5.84 -7.96
C PRO A 51 -4.96 4.98 -7.16
N ALA A 52 -6.21 5.43 -7.04
CA ALA A 52 -7.27 4.62 -6.45
C ALA A 52 -7.33 3.34 -7.30
N VAL A 53 -6.78 2.24 -6.79
CA VAL A 53 -7.00 0.93 -7.39
C VAL A 53 -8.52 0.80 -7.45
N PRO A 54 -9.13 0.63 -8.65
CA PRO A 54 -10.58 0.56 -8.75
C PRO A 54 -11.07 -0.52 -7.80
N ALA A 55 -12.02 -0.17 -6.94
CA ALA A 55 -12.58 -1.10 -5.98
C ALA A 55 -13.16 -2.28 -6.76
N ILE A 56 -12.63 -3.49 -6.51
CA ILE A 56 -13.13 -4.71 -7.17
C ILE A 56 -14.53 -4.96 -6.63
N ASP A 57 -15.52 -4.95 -7.52
CA ASP A 57 -16.88 -5.33 -7.17
C ASP A 57 -16.96 -6.87 -7.07
N LEU A 58 -17.16 -7.36 -5.86
CA LEU A 58 -17.18 -8.80 -5.56
C LEU A 58 -18.34 -9.52 -6.26
N ALA A 59 -19.43 -8.82 -6.57
CA ALA A 59 -20.61 -9.41 -7.20
C ALA A 59 -20.42 -9.64 -8.71
N THR A 60 -19.57 -8.84 -9.36
CA THR A 60 -19.44 -8.85 -10.83
C THR A 60 -18.06 -9.23 -11.33
N ALA A 61 -17.05 -9.25 -10.45
CA ALA A 61 -15.68 -9.62 -10.81
C ALA A 61 -15.62 -10.98 -11.51
N PRO A 62 -14.85 -11.12 -12.60
CA PRO A 62 -14.69 -12.40 -13.30
C PRO A 62 -14.25 -13.52 -12.38
N ALA A 63 -13.22 -13.27 -11.58
CA ALA A 63 -12.79 -14.11 -10.45
C ALA A 63 -12.13 -13.23 -9.40
N VAL A 64 -12.24 -13.57 -8.12
CA VAL A 64 -11.60 -12.87 -7.01
C VAL A 64 -11.43 -13.79 -5.81
N LEU A 65 -10.27 -13.71 -5.16
CA LEU A 65 -10.02 -14.37 -3.88
C LEU A 65 -10.26 -13.37 -2.76
N VAL A 66 -11.30 -13.58 -1.96
CA VAL A 66 -11.63 -12.71 -0.83
C VAL A 66 -11.11 -13.33 0.45
N MET A 67 -10.18 -12.65 1.12
CA MET A 67 -9.79 -12.99 2.50
C MET A 67 -10.69 -12.23 3.46
N ILE A 68 -11.52 -12.95 4.19
CA ILE A 68 -12.34 -12.41 5.29
C ILE A 68 -11.59 -12.63 6.59
N GLY A 69 -11.28 -11.53 7.26
CA GLY A 69 -10.52 -11.52 8.49
C GLY A 69 -11.13 -10.61 9.55
N ASP A 70 -10.66 -10.76 10.79
CA ASP A 70 -11.01 -9.88 11.90
C ASP A 70 -9.83 -8.98 12.26
N ARG A 71 -10.11 -7.82 12.85
CA ARG A 71 -9.09 -6.94 13.40
C ARG A 71 -8.26 -7.66 14.45
N GLY A 72 -6.93 -7.57 14.35
CA GLY A 72 -6.00 -8.20 15.30
C GLY A 72 -5.85 -9.71 15.14
N CYS A 73 -6.36 -10.33 14.08
CA CYS A 73 -6.21 -11.75 13.79
C CYS A 73 -4.73 -12.12 13.52
N PRO A 74 -4.09 -12.93 14.35
CA PRO A 74 -2.66 -13.25 14.18
C PRO A 74 -2.39 -14.13 12.94
N TYR A 75 -3.33 -15.00 12.59
CA TYR A 75 -3.21 -15.85 11.40
C TYR A 75 -3.40 -15.06 10.10
N CYS A 76 -4.24 -14.01 10.12
CA CYS A 76 -4.36 -13.08 9.00
C CYS A 76 -3.03 -12.33 8.80
N ALA A 77 -2.46 -11.79 9.88
CA ALA A 77 -1.17 -11.10 9.82
C ALA A 77 -0.03 -12.03 9.37
N ARG A 78 -0.08 -13.31 9.74
CA ARG A 78 0.89 -14.31 9.29
C ARG A 78 0.76 -14.57 7.79
N PHE A 79 -0.43 -14.77 7.28
CA PHE A 79 -0.72 -14.93 5.85
C PHE A 79 -0.23 -13.73 5.03
N GLU A 80 -0.50 -12.50 5.51
CA GLU A 80 -0.07 -11.26 4.84
C GLU A 80 1.45 -11.18 4.66
N ARG A 81 2.22 -11.68 5.60
CA ARG A 81 3.67 -11.68 5.51
C ARG A 81 4.22 -12.81 4.66
N GLU A 82 3.63 -14.00 4.76
CA GLU A 82 4.20 -15.23 4.22
C GLU A 82 3.74 -15.52 2.78
N VAL A 83 2.51 -15.16 2.44
CA VAL A 83 1.87 -15.58 1.18
C VAL A 83 1.40 -14.42 0.32
N ALA A 84 0.76 -13.40 0.90
CA ALA A 84 0.07 -12.39 0.12
C ALA A 84 0.93 -11.69 -0.94
N PRO A 85 2.21 -11.34 -0.71
CA PRO A 85 3.05 -10.73 -1.74
C PRO A 85 3.31 -11.68 -2.92
N GLY A 86 3.58 -12.96 -2.63
CA GLY A 86 3.80 -13.99 -3.66
C GLY A 86 2.53 -14.28 -4.45
N TYR A 87 1.38 -14.37 -3.78
CA TYR A 87 0.10 -14.59 -4.44
C TYR A 87 -0.24 -13.45 -5.39
N GLN A 88 -0.14 -12.19 -4.94
CA GLN A 88 -0.42 -11.03 -5.78
C GLN A 88 0.48 -10.91 -7.01
N ALA A 89 1.70 -11.43 -6.94
CA ALA A 89 2.66 -11.44 -8.06
C ALA A 89 2.53 -12.68 -8.96
N SER A 90 1.69 -13.65 -8.59
CA SER A 90 1.51 -14.90 -9.35
C SER A 90 0.46 -14.79 -10.46
N GLU A 91 0.49 -15.72 -11.41
CA GLU A 91 -0.56 -15.85 -12.44
C GLU A 91 -1.96 -16.04 -11.81
N ASP A 92 -2.04 -16.79 -10.72
CA ASP A 92 -3.29 -17.00 -10.00
C ASP A 92 -3.81 -15.68 -9.39
N GLY A 93 -2.91 -14.85 -8.86
CA GLY A 93 -3.26 -13.52 -8.34
C GLY A 93 -3.68 -12.53 -9.42
N TYR A 94 -3.18 -12.65 -10.64
CA TYR A 94 -3.67 -11.87 -11.79
C TYR A 94 -5.06 -12.34 -12.24
N LEU A 95 -5.31 -13.65 -12.25
CA LEU A 95 -6.60 -14.21 -12.64
C LEU A 95 -7.69 -13.97 -11.58
N ALA A 96 -7.36 -14.11 -10.32
CA ALA A 96 -8.26 -13.92 -9.17
C ALA A 96 -7.58 -13.03 -8.12
N PRO A 97 -7.63 -11.70 -8.27
CA PRO A 97 -6.99 -10.76 -7.35
C PRO A 97 -7.40 -10.98 -5.90
N LEU A 98 -6.43 -10.82 -4.97
CA LEU A 98 -6.67 -10.93 -3.55
C LEU A 98 -7.29 -9.65 -2.99
N VAL A 99 -8.49 -9.74 -2.46
CA VAL A 99 -9.22 -8.67 -1.79
C VAL A 99 -9.40 -9.00 -0.31
N ARG A 100 -9.22 -8.01 0.55
CA ARG A 100 -9.34 -8.15 2.00
C ARG A 100 -10.62 -7.50 2.47
N ARG A 101 -11.35 -8.18 3.34
CA ARG A 101 -12.60 -7.67 3.93
C ARG A 101 -12.70 -8.04 5.40
N ASP A 102 -13.36 -7.19 6.16
CA ASP A 102 -13.87 -7.55 7.48
C ASP A 102 -15.20 -8.30 7.30
N ARG A 103 -15.52 -9.24 8.21
CA ARG A 103 -16.79 -9.99 8.16
C ARG A 103 -18.05 -9.12 8.25
N HIS A 104 -17.88 -7.88 8.73
CA HIS A 104 -18.97 -6.90 8.88
C HIS A 104 -19.06 -5.92 7.71
N ASP A 105 -18.20 -6.03 6.70
CA ASP A 105 -18.29 -5.21 5.51
C ASP A 105 -19.57 -5.53 4.74
N ALA A 106 -20.26 -4.49 4.26
CA ALA A 106 -21.55 -4.65 3.60
C ALA A 106 -21.47 -5.44 2.28
N ASP A 107 -20.34 -5.34 1.58
CA ASP A 107 -20.11 -6.00 0.29
C ASP A 107 -19.80 -7.50 0.41
N VAL A 108 -19.66 -8.05 1.61
CA VAL A 108 -19.55 -9.50 1.88
C VAL A 108 -20.78 -10.09 2.55
N ALA A 109 -21.82 -9.31 2.81
CA ALA A 109 -23.03 -9.76 3.50
C ALA A 109 -23.78 -10.91 2.76
N PHE A 110 -23.58 -11.05 1.45
CA PHE A 110 -24.15 -12.16 0.67
C PHE A 110 -23.39 -13.48 0.84
N ILE A 111 -22.19 -13.46 1.46
CA ILE A 111 -21.37 -14.65 1.69
C ILE A 111 -21.78 -15.30 3.01
N PRO A 112 -22.37 -16.51 3.01
CA PRO A 112 -22.86 -17.12 4.23
C PRO A 112 -21.74 -17.78 5.05
N ARG A 113 -21.94 -17.86 6.38
CA ARG A 113 -21.21 -18.72 7.31
C ARG A 113 -19.69 -18.52 7.36
N VAL A 114 -19.22 -17.30 7.49
CA VAL A 114 -17.83 -17.04 7.85
C VAL A 114 -17.69 -17.04 9.37
N VAL A 115 -17.19 -18.13 9.94
CA VAL A 115 -17.05 -18.33 11.39
C VAL A 115 -15.61 -18.12 11.85
N TYR A 116 -14.64 -18.52 11.04
CA TYR A 116 -13.23 -18.49 11.39
C TYR A 116 -12.45 -17.45 10.59
N SER A 117 -11.42 -16.86 11.20
CA SER A 117 -10.49 -15.91 10.58
C SER A 117 -9.07 -16.46 10.51
N PRO A 118 -8.40 -16.34 9.36
CA PRO A 118 -8.93 -15.93 8.07
C PRO A 118 -9.80 -17.01 7.42
N THR A 119 -10.77 -16.60 6.60
CA THR A 119 -11.43 -17.48 5.63
C THR A 119 -11.23 -16.90 4.24
N PHE A 120 -10.71 -17.70 3.33
CA PHE A 120 -10.49 -17.31 1.93
C PHE A 120 -11.61 -17.87 1.08
N ILE A 121 -12.28 -17.03 0.33
CA ILE A 121 -13.44 -17.40 -0.48
C ILE A 121 -13.13 -17.06 -1.92
N MET A 122 -13.17 -18.07 -2.77
CA MET A 122 -13.02 -17.89 -4.20
C MET A 122 -14.37 -17.61 -4.83
N LEU A 123 -14.53 -16.43 -5.39
CA LEU A 123 -15.72 -16.01 -6.12
C LEU A 123 -15.44 -15.96 -7.62
N VAL A 124 -16.41 -16.41 -8.41
CA VAL A 124 -16.45 -16.21 -9.86
C VAL A 124 -17.80 -15.60 -10.20
N ARG A 125 -17.78 -14.38 -10.74
CA ARG A 125 -19.00 -13.60 -11.07
C ARG A 125 -19.99 -13.54 -9.87
N GLY A 126 -19.46 -13.22 -8.67
CA GLY A 126 -20.23 -13.14 -7.43
C GLY A 126 -20.66 -14.46 -6.83
N ARG A 127 -20.33 -15.61 -7.42
CA ARG A 127 -20.70 -16.94 -6.89
C ARG A 127 -19.49 -17.64 -6.28
N GLU A 128 -19.67 -18.17 -5.09
CA GLU A 128 -18.65 -18.96 -4.43
C GLU A 128 -18.42 -20.30 -5.15
N VAL A 129 -17.17 -20.53 -5.57
CA VAL A 129 -16.73 -21.79 -6.18
C VAL A 129 -16.00 -22.67 -5.18
N GLY A 130 -15.54 -22.11 -4.07
CA GLY A 130 -14.94 -22.84 -2.96
C GLY A 130 -14.31 -21.92 -1.94
N ARG A 131 -13.85 -22.50 -0.81
CA ARG A 131 -13.24 -21.74 0.28
C ARG A 131 -12.15 -22.52 0.99
N ILE A 132 -11.23 -21.75 1.60
CA ILE A 132 -10.21 -22.24 2.53
C ILE A 132 -10.51 -21.63 3.89
N VAL A 133 -10.67 -22.47 4.92
CA VAL A 133 -10.98 -22.01 6.28
C VAL A 133 -9.70 -22.06 7.13
N GLY A 134 -9.29 -20.92 7.64
CA GLY A 134 -8.04 -20.77 8.41
C GLY A 134 -6.80 -20.64 7.54
N TYR A 135 -5.66 -20.49 8.19
CA TYR A 135 -4.34 -20.46 7.58
C TYR A 135 -3.38 -21.33 8.37
N ALA A 136 -3.01 -22.46 7.79
CA ALA A 136 -2.15 -23.47 8.43
C ALA A 136 -0.69 -23.44 7.93
N GLY A 137 -0.34 -22.51 7.02
CA GLY A 137 1.01 -22.31 6.51
C GLY A 137 1.06 -22.26 4.98
N VAL A 138 2.23 -21.90 4.48
CA VAL A 138 2.48 -21.57 3.06
C VAL A 138 2.12 -22.74 2.14
N ASP A 139 2.70 -23.92 2.39
CA ASP A 139 2.56 -25.08 1.48
C ASP A 139 1.11 -25.55 1.38
N LEU A 140 0.41 -25.63 2.53
CA LEU A 140 -0.99 -26.04 2.55
C LEU A 140 -1.89 -25.03 1.83
N PHE A 141 -1.62 -23.73 2.02
CA PHE A 141 -2.37 -22.69 1.31
C PHE A 141 -2.24 -22.83 -0.21
N TRP A 142 -1.00 -22.96 -0.73
CA TRP A 142 -0.78 -23.10 -2.17
C TRP A 142 -1.41 -24.35 -2.75
N MET A 143 -1.34 -25.48 -2.03
CA MET A 143 -2.01 -26.72 -2.45
C MET A 143 -3.54 -26.54 -2.56
N GLN A 144 -4.16 -25.87 -1.57
CA GLN A 144 -5.60 -25.63 -1.57
C GLN A 144 -6.01 -24.62 -2.65
N VAL A 145 -5.24 -23.56 -2.84
CA VAL A 145 -5.47 -22.55 -3.90
C VAL A 145 -5.39 -23.20 -5.28
N ALA A 146 -4.40 -24.06 -5.54
CA ALA A 146 -4.29 -24.74 -6.83
C ALA A 146 -5.55 -25.52 -7.18
N GLY A 147 -6.19 -26.16 -6.20
CA GLY A 147 -7.50 -26.82 -6.37
C GLY A 147 -8.60 -25.83 -6.76
N LEU A 148 -8.71 -24.72 -6.01
CA LEU A 148 -9.67 -23.65 -6.30
C LEU A 148 -9.45 -23.01 -7.67
N MET A 149 -8.20 -22.78 -8.05
CA MET A 149 -7.87 -22.19 -9.37
C MET A 149 -8.25 -23.11 -10.53
N SER A 150 -8.18 -24.42 -10.35
CA SER A 150 -8.71 -25.37 -11.33
C SER A 150 -10.22 -25.22 -11.53
N ASP A 151 -10.98 -25.08 -10.43
CA ASP A 151 -12.41 -24.83 -10.48
C ASP A 151 -12.74 -23.47 -11.11
N VAL A 152 -11.96 -22.42 -10.83
CA VAL A 152 -12.07 -21.08 -11.46
C VAL A 152 -11.90 -21.16 -12.97
N ARG A 153 -10.83 -21.81 -13.45
CA ARG A 153 -10.55 -21.94 -14.88
C ARG A 153 -11.67 -22.69 -15.60
N LEU A 154 -12.21 -23.74 -14.98
CA LEU A 154 -13.36 -24.48 -15.50
C LEU A 154 -14.63 -23.61 -15.55
N ALA A 155 -14.90 -22.83 -14.49
CA ALA A 155 -16.06 -21.95 -14.41
C ALA A 155 -15.99 -20.82 -15.45
N LEU A 156 -14.83 -20.23 -15.65
CA LEU A 156 -14.61 -19.17 -16.63
C LEU A 156 -14.72 -19.72 -18.07
N GLY A 157 -14.21 -20.93 -18.34
CA GLY A 157 -14.23 -21.57 -19.66
C GLY A 157 -15.62 -22.04 -20.09
N ARG A 158 -16.49 -22.44 -19.16
CA ARG A 158 -17.85 -22.93 -19.48
C ARG A 158 -18.86 -21.81 -19.70
N GLY A 159 -18.58 -20.58 -19.28
CA GLY A 159 -19.57 -19.49 -19.32
C GLY A 159 -20.79 -19.69 -18.41
N ASP A 160 -20.93 -20.86 -17.79
CA ASP A 160 -22.05 -21.26 -16.95
C ASP A 160 -21.60 -21.72 -15.56
N LEU A 161 -22.19 -21.09 -14.54
CA LEU A 161 -21.97 -21.39 -13.12
C LEU A 161 -23.24 -22.02 -12.51
N THR A 162 -23.90 -22.91 -13.20
CA THR A 162 -25.24 -23.43 -12.81
C THR A 162 -25.22 -24.37 -11.61
N ALA A 163 -24.08 -24.86 -11.15
CA ALA A 163 -24.05 -25.73 -9.98
C ALA A 163 -23.00 -25.31 -8.94
N PRO A 164 -23.37 -25.01 -7.68
CA PRO A 164 -22.41 -24.97 -6.59
C PRO A 164 -21.91 -26.40 -6.34
N LYS A 165 -20.57 -26.56 -6.31
CA LYS A 165 -19.96 -27.81 -5.83
C LYS A 165 -20.40 -28.00 -4.37
N ARG A 166 -21.22 -29.01 -4.10
CA ARG A 166 -21.52 -29.42 -2.73
C ARG A 166 -20.29 -30.09 -2.15
N LEU A 167 -19.78 -29.54 -1.07
CA LEU A 167 -18.84 -30.20 -0.16
C LEU A 167 -19.60 -31.08 0.80
#